data_c97a4b0bc58b3791d2e1a10de6965e36
#
_entry.id   c97a4b0bc58b3791d2e1a10de6965e36
#
_cell.length_a   1.000
_cell.length_b   1.000
_cell.length_c   1.000
_cell.angle_alpha   90.00
_cell.angle_beta   90.00
_cell.angle_gamma   90.00
#
_symmetry.space_group_name_H-M   'P 1'
#
loop_
_entity.id
_entity.type
_entity.pdbx_description
1 polymer ?
#
loop_
_entity_poly.entity_id
_entity_poly.type
_entity_poly.pdbx_seq_one_letter_code
_entity_poly.pdbx_strand_id
1 'polypeptide(L)'
;MGDTKFPTLNDFADSTLDQLREGHPNLLTNVLGSDLLWERLVELDFSLNTGISFNKSCRLISAQDGPLAFNLAREEDWSLLPALLEVESRCLSWTELEFLVRDKSRRPLLERARLMGLPVSIPFDAEVSIKWQDDLFTASSTNHSPDDLKVLDFSSLWAGPLC
;
A
#
# COMPACT_ATOMS: atom_id res chain seq x y z
N MET A 1 7.30 7.20 29.04
CA MET A 1 6.90 7.39 27.65
C MET A 1 6.58 6.00 27.15
N GLY A 2 5.31 5.63 27.08
CA GLY A 2 4.91 4.28 26.68
C GLY A 2 5.12 4.13 25.18
N ASP A 3 5.86 3.09 24.80
CA ASP A 3 5.94 2.61 23.42
C ASP A 3 4.53 2.25 22.94
N THR A 4 3.90 3.14 22.21
CA THR A 4 2.70 2.82 21.45
C THR A 4 3.16 1.94 20.28
N LYS A 5 3.22 0.63 20.54
CA LYS A 5 3.49 -0.36 19.52
C LYS A 5 2.29 -0.34 18.56
N PHE A 6 2.46 0.24 17.39
CA PHE A 6 1.44 0.13 16.36
C PHE A 6 1.23 -1.36 16.03
N PRO A 7 -0.02 -1.81 15.87
CA PRO A 7 -0.29 -3.19 15.48
C PRO A 7 0.44 -3.51 14.18
N THR A 8 1.03 -4.69 14.11
CA THR A 8 1.64 -5.18 12.87
C THR A 8 0.53 -5.51 11.85
N LEU A 9 0.89 -5.64 10.58
CA LEU A 9 -0.06 -6.06 9.55
C LEU A 9 -0.68 -7.43 9.87
N ASN A 10 0.08 -8.33 10.50
CA ASN A 10 -0.41 -9.62 10.99
C ASN A 10 -1.47 -9.44 12.08
N ASP A 11 -1.17 -8.63 13.10
CA ASP A 11 -2.13 -8.36 14.19
C ASP A 11 -3.44 -7.78 13.64
N PHE A 12 -3.35 -6.92 12.62
CA PHE A 12 -4.51 -6.36 11.95
C PHE A 12 -5.30 -7.42 11.19
N ALA A 13 -4.64 -8.27 10.41
CA ALA A 13 -5.30 -9.33 9.64
C ALA A 13 -5.98 -10.34 10.57
N ASP A 14 -5.29 -10.77 11.64
CA ASP A 14 -5.82 -11.70 12.62
C ASP A 14 -7.04 -11.12 13.34
N SER A 15 -6.95 -9.87 13.83
CA SER A 15 -8.07 -9.20 14.49
C SER A 15 -9.27 -8.99 13.57
N THR A 16 -9.03 -8.72 12.28
CA THR A 16 -10.11 -8.56 11.29
C THR A 16 -10.85 -9.88 11.09
N LEU A 17 -10.13 -11.00 10.95
CA LEU A 17 -10.75 -12.31 10.82
C LEU A 17 -11.52 -12.71 12.10
N ASP A 18 -11.00 -12.38 13.27
CA ASP A 18 -11.68 -12.65 14.53
C ASP A 18 -12.99 -11.83 14.66
N GLN A 19 -13.01 -10.57 14.24
CA GLN A 19 -14.23 -9.75 14.19
C GLN A 19 -15.28 -10.37 13.24
N LEU A 20 -14.86 -10.89 12.09
CA LEU A 20 -15.77 -11.59 11.17
C LEU A 20 -16.35 -12.86 11.80
N ARG A 21 -15.58 -13.57 12.63
CA ARG A 21 -16.02 -14.76 13.37
C ARG A 21 -17.04 -14.47 14.46
N GLU A 22 -17.07 -13.25 15.02
CA GLU A 22 -18.11 -12.87 15.98
C GLU A 22 -19.52 -13.00 15.36
N GLY A 23 -19.67 -12.61 14.09
CA GLY A 23 -20.91 -12.80 13.33
C GLY A 23 -21.09 -14.17 12.69
N HIS A 24 -19.99 -14.89 12.45
CA HIS A 24 -19.96 -16.16 11.72
C HIS A 24 -18.99 -17.16 12.38
N PRO A 25 -19.37 -17.80 13.50
CA PRO A 25 -18.47 -18.62 14.32
C PRO A 25 -17.78 -19.78 13.58
N ASN A 26 -18.35 -20.24 12.49
CA ASN A 26 -17.82 -21.34 11.69
C ASN A 26 -16.91 -20.88 10.53
N LEU A 27 -16.68 -19.57 10.39
CA LEU A 27 -15.87 -19.03 9.32
C LEU A 27 -14.38 -19.34 9.56
N LEU A 28 -13.78 -20.14 8.68
CA LEU A 28 -12.33 -20.40 8.65
C LEU A 28 -11.72 -20.69 10.04
N THR A 29 -12.34 -21.59 10.82
CA THR A 29 -12.06 -21.81 12.25
C THR A 29 -10.61 -22.20 12.59
N ASN A 30 -9.85 -22.72 11.63
CA ASN A 30 -8.47 -23.21 11.83
C ASN A 30 -7.42 -22.42 11.04
N VAL A 31 -7.73 -21.19 10.66
CA VAL A 31 -6.86 -20.34 9.82
C VAL A 31 -6.66 -19.02 10.54
N LEU A 32 -5.44 -18.47 10.54
CA LEU A 32 -5.18 -17.11 10.97
C LEU A 32 -5.38 -16.13 9.83
N GLY A 33 -5.79 -14.91 10.12
CA GLY A 33 -5.87 -13.83 9.12
C GLY A 33 -4.51 -13.56 8.47
N SER A 34 -3.45 -13.65 9.26
CA SER A 34 -2.07 -13.55 8.80
C SER A 34 -1.67 -14.69 7.85
N ASP A 35 -2.19 -15.91 8.03
CA ASP A 35 -1.93 -17.01 7.09
C ASP A 35 -2.51 -16.70 5.71
N LEU A 36 -3.75 -16.20 5.66
CA LEU A 36 -4.40 -15.77 4.41
C LEU A 36 -3.64 -14.61 3.74
N LEU A 37 -3.16 -13.67 4.54
CA LEU A 37 -2.41 -12.53 4.03
C LEU A 37 -1.13 -12.93 3.31
N TRP A 38 -0.44 -13.96 3.80
CA TRP A 38 0.88 -14.37 3.29
C TRP A 38 0.86 -15.64 2.44
N GLU A 39 -0.29 -16.32 2.30
CA GLU A 39 -0.44 -17.59 1.59
C GLU A 39 0.27 -17.58 0.22
N ARG A 40 0.00 -16.57 -0.60
CA ARG A 40 0.59 -16.45 -1.94
C ARG A 40 2.11 -16.26 -1.93
N LEU A 41 2.63 -15.53 -0.96
CA LEU A 41 4.07 -15.31 -0.85
C LEU A 41 4.78 -16.59 -0.42
N VAL A 42 4.15 -17.35 0.48
CA VAL A 42 4.65 -18.65 0.92
C VAL A 42 4.64 -19.66 -0.22
N GLU A 43 3.54 -19.78 -0.96
CA GLU A 43 3.43 -20.67 -2.11
C GLU A 43 4.45 -20.38 -3.21
N LEU A 44 4.78 -19.11 -3.42
CA LEU A 44 5.69 -18.67 -4.48
C LEU A 44 7.15 -18.56 -3.99
N ASP A 45 7.44 -18.95 -2.75
CA ASP A 45 8.77 -18.87 -2.12
C ASP A 45 9.37 -17.43 -2.18
N PHE A 46 8.52 -16.42 -1.98
CA PHE A 46 8.94 -15.02 -1.98
C PHE A 46 9.27 -14.53 -0.57
N SER A 47 10.42 -13.89 -0.42
CA SER A 47 10.81 -13.17 0.79
C SER A 47 10.52 -11.68 0.67
N LEU A 48 9.91 -11.09 1.70
CA LEU A 48 9.74 -9.64 1.80
C LEU A 48 11.03 -9.00 2.33
N ASN A 49 11.48 -7.97 1.64
CA ASN A 49 12.55 -7.10 2.11
C ASN A 49 11.95 -5.79 2.61
N THR A 50 12.40 -5.32 3.77
CA THR A 50 11.95 -4.04 4.32
C THR A 50 12.23 -2.91 3.33
N GLY A 51 11.18 -2.16 2.99
CA GLY A 51 11.27 -0.99 2.11
C GLY A 51 11.39 -1.29 0.61
N ILE A 52 11.26 -2.55 0.19
CA ILE A 52 11.28 -2.95 -1.22
C ILE A 52 10.05 -3.83 -1.49
N SER A 53 9.26 -3.50 -2.51
CA SER A 53 8.17 -4.36 -2.95
C SER A 53 8.72 -5.68 -3.52
N PHE A 54 7.91 -6.70 -3.50
CA PHE A 54 8.26 -8.03 -3.93
C PHE A 54 8.73 -8.09 -5.40
N ASN A 55 8.10 -7.34 -6.30
CA ASN A 55 8.50 -7.20 -7.71
C ASN A 55 9.66 -6.20 -7.92
N LYS A 56 10.21 -5.63 -6.84
CA LYS A 56 11.31 -4.67 -6.80
C LYS A 56 11.06 -3.33 -7.53
N SER A 57 9.84 -3.10 -8.00
CA SER A 57 9.48 -1.85 -8.69
C SER A 57 9.20 -0.69 -7.73
N CYS A 58 8.89 -0.97 -6.48
CA CYS A 58 8.65 0.05 -5.46
C CYS A 58 9.71 -0.04 -4.37
N ARG A 59 10.29 1.12 -4.01
CA ARG A 59 11.26 1.22 -2.91
C ARG A 59 11.02 2.45 -2.04
N LEU A 60 11.30 2.29 -0.76
CA LEU A 60 11.43 3.40 0.16
C LEU A 60 12.85 3.97 0.06
N ILE A 61 12.97 5.22 -0.33
CA ILE A 61 14.24 5.94 -0.48
C ILE A 61 14.28 7.06 0.54
N SER A 62 15.39 7.14 1.28
CA SER A 62 15.61 8.19 2.25
C SER A 62 15.95 9.52 1.56
N ALA A 63 15.10 10.52 1.74
CA ALA A 63 15.37 11.91 1.42
C ALA A 63 15.89 12.65 2.67
N GLN A 64 16.23 13.93 2.54
CA GLN A 64 16.79 14.75 3.62
C GLN A 64 15.92 14.75 4.88
N ASP A 65 14.61 14.81 4.72
CA ASP A 65 13.60 14.97 5.79
C ASP A 65 12.69 13.75 5.99
N GLY A 66 13.11 12.59 5.48
CA GLY A 66 12.45 11.30 5.69
C GLY A 66 12.25 10.49 4.41
N PRO A 67 11.54 9.34 4.48
CA PRO A 67 11.41 8.44 3.34
C PRO A 67 10.39 8.94 2.31
N LEU A 68 10.65 8.59 1.04
CA LEU A 68 9.75 8.66 -0.09
C LEU A 68 9.58 7.25 -0.68
N ALA A 69 8.37 6.89 -1.05
CA ALA A 69 8.10 5.67 -1.82
C ALA A 69 8.09 6.00 -3.31
N PHE A 70 8.95 5.35 -4.07
CA PHE A 70 9.01 5.42 -5.52
C PHE A 70 8.55 4.09 -6.11
N ASN A 71 7.53 4.09 -6.96
CA ASN A 71 7.08 2.90 -7.68
C ASN A 71 7.35 3.04 -9.18
N LEU A 72 8.55 2.68 -9.61
CA LEU A 72 9.02 2.84 -10.98
C LEU A 72 8.87 1.52 -11.76
N ALA A 73 7.62 1.14 -12.03
CA ALA A 73 7.30 -0.12 -12.69
C ALA A 73 7.47 -0.06 -14.22
N ARG A 74 7.48 1.13 -14.80
CA ARG A 74 7.56 1.34 -16.24
C ARG A 74 8.88 1.98 -16.64
N GLU A 75 9.35 1.69 -17.83
CA GLU A 75 10.59 2.28 -18.37
C GLU A 75 10.48 3.81 -18.53
N GLU A 76 9.29 4.29 -18.87
CA GLU A 76 8.98 5.70 -18.96
C GLU A 76 9.17 6.44 -17.65
N ASP A 77 8.85 5.80 -16.51
CA ASP A 77 9.03 6.40 -15.18
C ASP A 77 10.51 6.76 -14.94
N TRP A 78 11.43 5.86 -15.34
CA TRP A 78 12.87 6.08 -15.24
C TRP A 78 13.36 7.21 -16.15
N SER A 79 12.79 7.36 -17.33
CA SER A 79 13.15 8.40 -18.29
C SER A 79 12.82 9.81 -17.79
N LEU A 80 11.87 9.94 -16.88
CA LEU A 80 11.44 11.21 -16.27
C LEU A 80 12.25 11.61 -15.05
N LEU A 81 13.02 10.69 -14.46
CA LEU A 81 13.80 10.99 -13.25
C LEU A 81 14.82 12.13 -13.39
N PRO A 82 15.54 12.32 -14.52
CA PRO A 82 16.42 13.46 -14.68
C PRO A 82 15.70 14.81 -14.53
N ALA A 83 14.50 14.91 -15.11
CA ALA A 83 13.69 16.12 -14.99
C ALA A 83 13.12 16.30 -13.57
N LEU A 84 12.69 15.21 -12.90
CA LEU A 84 12.27 15.24 -11.51
C LEU A 84 13.37 15.75 -10.60
N LEU A 85 14.59 15.26 -10.80
CA LEU A 85 15.75 15.52 -9.94
C LEU A 85 16.55 16.77 -10.35
N GLU A 86 16.21 17.37 -11.49
CA GLU A 86 16.93 18.53 -12.06
C GLU A 86 18.41 18.21 -12.31
N VAL A 87 18.68 17.05 -12.92
CA VAL A 87 20.02 16.60 -13.29
C VAL A 87 20.12 16.35 -14.80
N GLU A 88 21.29 16.56 -15.38
CA GLU A 88 21.51 16.34 -16.82
C GLU A 88 21.75 14.87 -17.15
N SER A 89 22.28 14.11 -16.19
CA SER A 89 22.60 12.70 -16.40
C SER A 89 21.36 11.81 -16.26
N ARG A 90 21.31 10.73 -17.04
CA ARG A 90 20.29 9.70 -16.87
C ARG A 90 20.47 8.97 -15.54
N CYS A 91 19.39 8.86 -14.78
CA CYS A 91 19.33 7.99 -13.61
C CYS A 91 18.83 6.62 -14.06
N LEU A 92 19.70 5.61 -14.05
CA LEU A 92 19.40 4.28 -14.60
C LEU A 92 19.34 3.18 -13.52
N SER A 93 19.59 3.51 -12.27
CA SER A 93 19.61 2.54 -11.18
C SER A 93 19.04 3.09 -9.89
N TRP A 94 18.55 2.17 -9.04
CA TRP A 94 18.09 2.51 -7.70
C TRP A 94 19.17 3.17 -6.84
N THR A 95 20.42 2.70 -6.96
CA THR A 95 21.55 3.27 -6.20
C THR A 95 21.84 4.71 -6.57
N GLU A 96 21.76 5.03 -7.86
CA GLU A 96 21.90 6.42 -8.33
C GLU A 96 20.75 7.28 -7.85
N LEU A 97 19.51 6.76 -7.90
CA LEU A 97 18.34 7.47 -7.41
C LEU A 97 18.45 7.74 -5.90
N GLU A 98 18.85 6.77 -5.10
CA GLU A 98 19.09 6.93 -3.67
C GLU A 98 20.13 8.01 -3.38
N PHE A 99 21.21 8.02 -4.14
CA PHE A 99 22.27 9.04 -4.01
C PHE A 99 21.75 10.44 -4.33
N LEU A 100 20.99 10.61 -5.41
CA LEU A 100 20.48 11.90 -5.89
C LEU A 100 19.33 12.45 -5.02
N VAL A 101 18.55 11.58 -4.38
CA VAL A 101 17.40 11.96 -3.51
C VAL A 101 17.85 12.32 -2.10
N ARG A 102 18.92 11.76 -1.60
CA ARG A 102 19.36 11.84 -0.20
C ARG A 102 19.39 13.26 0.37
N ASP A 103 19.86 14.22 -0.42
CA ASP A 103 20.05 15.61 0.01
C ASP A 103 18.87 16.53 -0.41
N LYS A 104 17.78 15.98 -0.91
CA LYS A 104 16.60 16.72 -1.36
C LYS A 104 15.44 16.58 -0.35
N SER A 105 14.66 17.65 -0.21
CA SER A 105 13.46 17.62 0.64
C SER A 105 12.29 16.92 -0.04
N ARG A 106 11.51 16.17 0.75
CA ARG A 106 10.39 15.34 0.26
C ARG A 106 9.29 16.12 -0.44
N ARG A 107 8.83 17.22 0.16
CA ARG A 107 7.67 17.97 -0.35
C ARG A 107 7.87 18.50 -1.76
N PRO A 108 8.96 19.24 -2.08
CA PRO A 108 9.19 19.71 -3.44
C PRO A 108 9.31 18.57 -4.47
N LEU A 109 9.97 17.46 -4.09
CA LEU A 109 10.05 16.29 -4.95
C LEU A 109 8.68 15.65 -5.20
N LEU A 110 7.87 15.50 -4.16
CA LEU A 110 6.52 14.94 -4.27
C LEU A 110 5.62 15.79 -5.15
N GLU A 111 5.62 17.11 -4.97
CA GLU A 111 4.81 18.02 -5.77
C GLU A 111 5.20 17.98 -7.25
N ARG A 112 6.50 17.98 -7.53
CA ARG A 112 7.00 17.84 -8.90
C ARG A 112 6.67 16.48 -9.51
N ALA A 113 6.85 15.41 -8.76
CA ALA A 113 6.48 14.05 -9.18
C ALA A 113 4.99 13.96 -9.55
N ARG A 114 4.11 14.56 -8.75
CA ARG A 114 2.67 14.62 -9.02
C ARG A 114 2.36 15.36 -10.32
N LEU A 115 3.00 16.51 -10.56
CA LEU A 115 2.84 17.28 -11.81
C LEU A 115 3.29 16.47 -13.04
N MET A 116 4.30 15.61 -12.88
CA MET A 116 4.85 14.77 -13.94
C MET A 116 4.11 13.41 -14.08
N GLY A 117 3.14 13.13 -13.21
CA GLY A 117 2.42 11.84 -13.21
C GLY A 117 3.29 10.66 -12.73
N LEU A 118 4.38 10.93 -12.00
CA LEU A 118 5.23 9.89 -11.43
C LEU A 118 4.63 9.33 -10.14
N PRO A 119 4.61 8.02 -9.96
CA PRO A 119 4.05 7.37 -8.78
C PRO A 119 5.04 7.45 -7.60
N VAL A 120 5.08 8.62 -6.98
CA VAL A 120 5.87 8.91 -5.77
C VAL A 120 4.92 9.33 -4.66
N SER A 121 5.19 8.88 -3.43
CA SER A 121 4.39 9.23 -2.26
C SER A 121 5.25 9.36 -1.00
N ILE A 122 4.76 10.13 -0.02
CA ILE A 122 5.31 10.14 1.33
C ILE A 122 4.56 9.03 2.10
N PRO A 123 5.27 7.97 2.56
CA PRO A 123 4.63 6.94 3.37
C PRO A 123 4.17 7.55 4.70
N PHE A 124 3.01 7.11 5.18
CA PHE A 124 2.44 7.56 6.45
C PHE A 124 2.11 9.07 6.52
N ASP A 125 1.83 9.72 5.38
CA ASP A 125 1.33 11.08 5.35
C ASP A 125 -0.15 11.09 5.79
N ALA A 126 -0.36 11.09 7.11
CA ALA A 126 -1.68 11.01 7.73
C ALA A 126 -2.48 12.33 7.64
N GLU A 127 -1.91 13.40 7.07
CA GLU A 127 -2.53 14.72 7.08
C GLU A 127 -3.66 14.90 6.06
N VAL A 128 -3.86 13.95 5.16
CA VAL A 128 -4.95 14.05 4.17
C VAL A 128 -6.06 13.06 4.51
N SER A 129 -6.92 13.44 5.44
CA SER A 129 -8.23 12.82 5.56
C SER A 129 -9.09 13.27 4.37
N ILE A 130 -8.97 12.56 3.25
CA ILE A 130 -9.92 12.73 2.16
C ILE A 130 -11.17 11.95 2.55
N LYS A 131 -12.27 12.66 2.82
CA LYS A 131 -13.57 12.03 2.95
C LYS A 131 -14.01 11.60 1.54
N TRP A 132 -13.59 10.38 1.14
CA TRP A 132 -13.90 9.80 -0.19
C TRP A 132 -15.18 8.95 -0.19
N GLN A 133 -15.77 8.77 0.99
CA GLN A 133 -16.98 8.00 1.18
C GLN A 133 -18.02 8.84 1.90
N ASP A 134 -19.20 8.99 1.32
CA ASP A 134 -20.39 9.50 1.97
C ASP A 134 -21.40 8.36 2.10
N ASP A 135 -21.91 8.15 3.30
CA ASP A 135 -23.00 7.20 3.53
C ASP A 135 -24.29 7.79 2.96
N LEU A 136 -24.64 7.34 1.78
CA LEU A 136 -25.87 7.78 1.10
C LEU A 136 -27.13 7.21 1.75
N PHE A 137 -27.01 6.11 2.47
CA PHE A 137 -28.10 5.42 3.13
C PHE A 137 -27.69 4.99 4.52
N THR A 138 -28.55 5.19 5.50
CA THR A 138 -28.40 4.56 6.82
C THR A 138 -28.73 3.08 6.64
N ALA A 139 -27.74 2.21 6.86
CA ALA A 139 -27.98 0.78 6.86
C ALA A 139 -29.04 0.44 7.92
N SER A 140 -30.17 -0.06 7.50
CA SER A 140 -31.14 -0.68 8.40
C SER A 140 -30.48 -1.94 8.95
N SER A 141 -30.40 -2.07 10.27
CA SER A 141 -29.87 -3.26 10.94
C SER A 141 -30.89 -4.41 10.83
N THR A 142 -31.04 -4.92 9.63
CA THR A 142 -31.76 -6.18 9.42
C THR A 142 -30.74 -7.31 9.44
N ASN A 143 -30.96 -8.28 10.33
CA ASN A 143 -30.16 -9.50 10.34
C ASN A 143 -30.47 -10.29 9.05
N HIS A 144 -29.74 -9.97 7.99
CA HIS A 144 -29.77 -10.75 6.75
C HIS A 144 -28.87 -11.96 6.91
N SER A 145 -29.37 -13.12 6.44
CA SER A 145 -28.48 -14.28 6.24
C SER A 145 -27.42 -13.92 5.18
N PRO A 146 -26.18 -14.40 5.31
CA PRO A 146 -25.17 -14.28 4.24
C PRO A 146 -25.70 -14.77 2.88
N ASP A 147 -26.60 -15.77 2.87
CA ASP A 147 -27.20 -16.32 1.65
C ASP A 147 -28.13 -15.32 0.93
N ASP A 148 -28.61 -14.28 1.63
CA ASP A 148 -29.48 -13.25 1.07
C ASP A 148 -28.71 -12.04 0.53
N LEU A 149 -27.39 -12.00 0.73
CA LEU A 149 -26.55 -10.89 0.29
C LEU A 149 -26.36 -10.91 -1.24
N LYS A 150 -26.61 -9.76 -1.85
CA LYS A 150 -26.26 -9.51 -3.26
C LYS A 150 -25.07 -8.58 -3.32
N VAL A 151 -23.94 -9.09 -3.80
CA VAL A 151 -22.72 -8.33 -3.97
C VAL A 151 -22.62 -7.86 -5.42
N LEU A 152 -22.44 -6.55 -5.62
CA LEU A 152 -22.17 -5.95 -6.92
C LEU A 152 -20.68 -5.57 -6.95
N ASP A 153 -19.91 -6.26 -7.75
CA ASP A 153 -18.49 -5.98 -7.94
C ASP A 153 -18.29 -5.16 -9.22
N PHE A 154 -17.85 -3.91 -9.06
CA PHE A 154 -17.48 -3.00 -10.16
C PHE A 154 -15.96 -2.92 -10.36
N SER A 155 -15.18 -3.73 -9.66
CA SER A 155 -13.73 -3.76 -9.82
C SER A 155 -13.35 -4.42 -11.15
N SER A 156 -12.20 -4.03 -11.70
CA SER A 156 -11.73 -4.52 -13.00
C SER A 156 -10.49 -5.39 -12.90
N LEU A 157 -9.91 -5.54 -11.70
CA LEU A 157 -8.67 -6.26 -11.47
C LEU A 157 -8.83 -7.27 -10.32
N TRP A 158 -7.74 -7.68 -9.76
CA TRP A 158 -7.65 -8.82 -8.82
C TRP A 158 -8.40 -8.61 -7.50
N ALA A 159 -8.37 -7.40 -6.97
CA ALA A 159 -8.83 -7.15 -5.61
C ALA A 159 -10.33 -7.46 -5.42
N GLY A 160 -11.17 -7.10 -6.39
CA GLY A 160 -12.59 -7.41 -6.35
C GLY A 160 -12.92 -8.84 -6.72
N PRO A 161 -12.48 -9.36 -7.90
CA PRO A 161 -12.84 -10.70 -8.34
C PRO A 161 -12.30 -11.84 -7.45
N LEU A 162 -11.33 -11.57 -6.57
CA LEU A 162 -10.79 -12.55 -5.62
C LEU A 162 -11.44 -12.48 -4.23
N CYS A 163 -12.28 -11.49 -3.97
CA CYS A 163 -13.08 -11.42 -2.74
C CYS A 163 -14.40 -12.14 -2.92
#